data_2eaef9a24542d9b3f38db4913d12c35f
#
_entry.id   2eaef9a24542d9b3f38db4913d12c35f
#
_cell.length_a   1.000
_cell.length_b   1.000
_cell.length_c   1.000
_cell.angle_alpha   90.00
_cell.angle_beta   90.00
_cell.angle_gamma   90.00
#
_symmetry.space_group_name_H-M   'P 1'
#
loop_
_entity.id
_entity.type
_entity.pdbx_description
1 polymer ?
#
loop_
_entity_poly.entity_id
_entity_poly.type
_entity_poly.pdbx_seq_one_letter_code
_entity_poly.pdbx_strand_id
1 'polypeptide(L)'
;MLKENFWHDQKNSKKILKEKKLLENLISSHSSSIHQLNELNDLYQLAIEDGNKIIQNETLQDIQDLRNLVKKNEIKCFLSNEADSLDCYIEIHAGAGGTESQDWADMLRRMYMKWFDKKDFKYEIISEYK
;
A
#
# COMPACT_ATOMS: atom_id res chain seq x y z
N MET A 1 18.61 14.30 -15.41
CA MET A 1 18.18 15.67 -15.12
C MET A 1 19.21 16.74 -15.55
N LEU A 2 20.45 16.37 -15.81
CA LEU A 2 21.53 17.28 -16.23
C LEU A 2 21.63 17.48 -17.76
N LYS A 3 20.72 16.96 -18.56
CA LYS A 3 20.70 17.17 -20.00
C LYS A 3 19.99 18.49 -20.32
N GLU A 4 20.58 19.35 -21.13
CA GLU A 4 20.06 20.69 -21.47
C GLU A 4 18.61 20.69 -22.01
N ASN A 5 18.18 19.60 -22.64
CA ASN A 5 16.83 19.47 -23.23
C ASN A 5 15.81 18.73 -22.34
N PHE A 6 16.13 18.45 -21.07
CA PHE A 6 15.23 17.71 -20.17
C PHE A 6 13.87 18.39 -20.00
N TRP A 7 13.86 19.71 -19.92
CA TRP A 7 12.64 20.49 -19.65
C TRP A 7 11.81 20.82 -20.91
N HIS A 8 12.33 20.57 -22.11
CA HIS A 8 11.59 20.80 -23.35
C HIS A 8 10.50 19.76 -23.59
N ASP A 9 10.69 18.52 -23.14
CA ASP A 9 9.68 17.46 -23.17
C ASP A 9 8.97 17.38 -21.83
N GLN A 10 7.91 18.16 -21.67
CA GLN A 10 7.14 18.23 -20.41
C GLN A 10 6.52 16.90 -20.01
N LYS A 11 6.10 16.06 -20.97
CA LYS A 11 5.47 14.77 -20.70
C LYS A 11 6.47 13.78 -20.13
N ASN A 12 7.63 13.66 -20.75
CA ASN A 12 8.71 12.78 -20.31
C ASN A 12 9.32 13.28 -18.98
N SER A 13 9.51 14.59 -18.83
CA SER A 13 10.01 15.19 -17.59
C SER A 13 9.09 14.91 -16.40
N LYS A 14 7.77 15.05 -16.56
CA LYS A 14 6.79 14.71 -15.52
C LYS A 14 6.83 13.23 -15.14
N LYS A 15 6.97 12.31 -16.12
CA LYS A 15 7.08 10.87 -15.87
C LYS A 15 8.33 10.56 -15.03
N ILE A 16 9.49 11.06 -15.44
CA ILE A 16 10.77 10.85 -14.75
C ILE A 16 10.74 11.45 -13.33
N LEU A 17 10.14 12.63 -13.16
CA LEU A 17 10.00 13.26 -11.84
C LEU A 17 9.07 12.45 -10.90
N LYS A 18 7.98 11.91 -11.45
CA LYS A 18 7.07 11.03 -10.68
C LYS A 18 7.78 9.76 -10.22
N GLU A 19 8.51 9.11 -11.14
CA GLU A 19 9.30 7.92 -10.85
C GLU A 19 10.40 8.20 -9.82
N LYS A 20 11.17 9.28 -10.01
CA LYS A 20 12.18 9.72 -9.04
C LYS A 20 11.58 9.90 -7.65
N LYS A 21 10.48 10.64 -7.53
CA LYS A 21 9.81 10.88 -6.24
C LYS A 21 9.35 9.59 -5.57
N LEU A 22 8.84 8.63 -6.36
CA LEU A 22 8.44 7.33 -5.85
C LEU A 22 9.64 6.57 -5.28
N LEU A 23 10.74 6.49 -6.02
CA LEU A 23 11.96 5.82 -5.59
C LEU A 23 12.59 6.51 -4.36
N GLU A 24 12.65 7.85 -4.35
CA GLU A 24 13.15 8.62 -3.19
C GLU A 24 12.32 8.33 -1.93
N ASN A 25 10.99 8.28 -2.06
CA ASN A 25 10.10 7.96 -0.95
C ASN A 25 10.32 6.53 -0.44
N LEU A 26 10.52 5.55 -1.33
CA LEU A 26 10.78 4.16 -0.95
C LEU A 26 12.11 4.03 -0.22
N ILE A 27 13.18 4.65 -0.74
CA ILE A 27 14.52 4.63 -0.13
C ILE A 27 14.47 5.31 1.25
N SER A 28 13.84 6.47 1.35
CA SER A 28 13.69 7.20 2.61
C SER A 28 12.90 6.39 3.64
N SER A 29 11.78 5.79 3.23
CA SER A 29 10.97 4.96 4.11
C SER A 29 11.72 3.71 4.58
N HIS A 30 12.49 3.06 3.70
CA HIS A 30 13.34 1.92 4.06
C HIS A 30 14.42 2.33 5.09
N SER A 31 15.15 3.42 4.84
CA SER A 31 16.19 3.92 5.74
C SER A 31 15.62 4.30 7.11
N SER A 32 14.45 4.97 7.13
CA SER A 32 13.73 5.31 8.36
C SER A 32 13.29 4.05 9.12
N SER A 33 12.81 3.01 8.40
CA SER A 33 12.39 1.75 9.04
C SER A 33 13.56 1.02 9.70
N ILE A 34 14.75 1.03 9.08
CA ILE A 34 15.96 0.44 9.69
C ILE A 34 16.34 1.21 10.95
N HIS A 35 16.34 2.55 10.89
CA HIS A 35 16.68 3.38 12.05
C HIS A 35 15.72 3.12 13.21
N GLN A 36 14.41 3.14 12.96
CA GLN A 36 13.39 2.84 13.96
C GLN A 36 13.53 1.43 14.55
N LEU A 37 13.87 0.43 13.73
CA LEU A 37 14.07 -0.93 14.23
C LEU A 37 15.24 -0.99 15.21
N ASN A 38 16.34 -0.31 14.91
CA ASN A 38 17.48 -0.26 15.82
C ASN A 38 17.15 0.44 17.14
N GLU A 39 16.46 1.59 17.07
CA GLU A 39 16.01 2.34 18.27
C GLU A 39 15.07 1.49 19.14
N LEU A 40 14.10 0.81 18.52
CA LEU A 40 13.15 -0.06 19.23
C LEU A 40 13.86 -1.28 19.84
N ASN A 41 14.86 -1.84 19.16
CA ASN A 41 15.66 -2.92 19.70
C ASN A 41 16.45 -2.48 20.93
N ASP A 42 17.11 -1.32 20.86
CA ASP A 42 17.87 -0.78 21.98
C ASP A 42 16.97 -0.46 23.18
N LEU A 43 15.80 0.15 22.92
CA LEU A 43 14.80 0.42 23.95
C LEU A 43 14.28 -0.87 24.60
N TYR A 44 14.05 -1.93 23.80
CA TYR A 44 13.60 -3.22 24.32
C TYR A 44 14.65 -3.87 25.21
N GLN A 45 15.94 -3.80 24.84
CA GLN A 45 17.03 -4.32 25.66
C GLN A 45 17.14 -3.58 27.00
N LEU A 46 17.08 -2.25 26.99
CA LEU A 46 17.06 -1.45 28.21
C LEU A 46 15.85 -1.79 29.12
N ALA A 47 14.67 -1.97 28.51
CA ALA A 47 13.48 -2.34 29.26
C ALA A 47 13.55 -3.77 29.86
N ILE A 48 14.33 -4.67 29.28
CA ILE A 48 14.63 -5.99 29.85
C ILE A 48 15.55 -5.81 31.07
N GLU A 49 16.63 -5.05 30.94
CA GLU A 49 17.60 -4.80 32.01
C GLU A 49 16.96 -4.16 33.23
N ASP A 50 16.06 -3.19 33.01
CA ASP A 50 15.29 -2.51 34.07
C ASP A 50 14.10 -3.32 34.60
N GLY A 51 13.76 -4.47 33.99
CA GLY A 51 12.61 -5.28 34.36
C GLY A 51 11.26 -4.60 34.09
N ASN A 52 11.22 -3.55 33.24
CA ASN A 52 10.02 -2.76 32.97
C ASN A 52 9.12 -3.41 31.92
N LYS A 53 8.16 -4.22 32.38
CA LYS A 53 7.23 -4.94 31.50
C LYS A 53 6.30 -4.04 30.70
N ILE A 54 6.03 -2.82 31.16
CA ILE A 54 5.15 -1.89 30.45
C ILE A 54 5.87 -1.45 29.17
N ILE A 55 7.10 -0.94 29.29
CA ILE A 55 7.91 -0.50 28.15
C ILE A 55 8.19 -1.67 27.19
N GLN A 56 8.44 -2.89 27.71
CA GLN A 56 8.62 -4.07 26.86
C GLN A 56 7.38 -4.32 25.97
N ASN A 57 6.17 -4.26 26.54
CA ASN A 57 4.95 -4.47 25.78
C ASN A 57 4.65 -3.35 24.77
N GLU A 58 4.89 -2.10 25.13
CA GLU A 58 4.74 -0.95 24.24
C GLU A 58 5.72 -1.08 23.05
N THR A 59 6.98 -1.38 23.32
CA THR A 59 8.00 -1.57 22.27
C THR A 59 7.66 -2.72 21.33
N LEU A 60 7.10 -3.83 21.84
CA LEU A 60 6.64 -4.95 21.00
C LEU A 60 5.48 -4.53 20.09
N GLN A 61 4.58 -3.69 20.58
CA GLN A 61 3.49 -3.14 19.75
C GLN A 61 4.05 -2.23 18.65
N ASP A 62 5.01 -1.36 18.98
CA ASP A 62 5.65 -0.47 18.00
C ASP A 62 6.41 -1.27 16.92
N ILE A 63 7.09 -2.37 17.29
CA ILE A 63 7.72 -3.29 16.35
C ILE A 63 6.67 -3.93 15.42
N GLN A 64 5.50 -4.30 15.95
CA GLN A 64 4.42 -4.86 15.12
C GLN A 64 3.88 -3.83 14.13
N ASP A 65 3.76 -2.56 14.55
CA ASP A 65 3.31 -1.48 13.68
C ASP A 65 4.35 -1.14 12.60
N LEU A 66 5.62 -1.13 12.96
CA LEU A 66 6.74 -1.00 12.02
C LEU A 66 6.72 -2.15 10.98
N ARG A 67 6.49 -3.39 11.42
CA ARG A 67 6.35 -4.55 10.52
C ARG A 67 5.21 -4.34 9.53
N ASN A 68 4.06 -3.81 9.98
CA ASN A 68 2.92 -3.53 9.12
C ASN A 68 3.24 -2.41 8.10
N LEU A 69 4.01 -1.40 8.50
CA LEU A 69 4.50 -0.35 7.62
C LEU A 69 5.43 -0.91 6.53
N VAL A 70 6.39 -1.74 6.93
CA VAL A 70 7.34 -2.37 5.99
C VAL A 70 6.60 -3.24 4.97
N LYS A 71 5.62 -4.05 5.38
CA LYS A 71 4.76 -4.82 4.46
C LYS A 71 4.01 -3.94 3.46
N LYS A 72 3.48 -2.80 3.89
CA LYS A 72 2.83 -1.85 2.97
C LYS A 72 3.81 -1.26 1.95
N ASN A 73 5.03 -0.97 2.37
CA ASN A 73 6.07 -0.46 1.48
C ASN A 73 6.56 -1.53 0.50
N GLU A 74 6.67 -2.78 0.94
CA GLU A 74 6.98 -3.93 0.08
C GLU A 74 5.95 -4.10 -1.04
N ILE A 75 4.66 -4.04 -0.72
CA ILE A 75 3.58 -4.06 -1.72
C ILE A 75 3.74 -2.91 -2.72
N LYS A 76 4.05 -1.68 -2.26
CA LYS A 76 4.30 -0.54 -3.14
C LYS A 76 5.51 -0.73 -4.05
N CYS A 77 6.55 -1.45 -3.61
CA CYS A 77 7.69 -1.80 -4.44
C CYS A 77 7.29 -2.76 -5.56
N PHE A 78 6.48 -3.78 -5.26
CA PHE A 78 5.98 -4.72 -6.26
C PHE A 78 5.02 -4.08 -7.25
N LEU A 79 4.16 -3.16 -6.78
CA LEU A 79 3.19 -2.41 -7.58
C LEU A 79 3.78 -1.07 -8.05
N SER A 80 4.92 -1.13 -8.73
CA SER A 80 5.66 0.06 -9.20
C SER A 80 5.69 0.23 -10.72
N ASN A 81 5.02 -0.67 -11.47
CA ASN A 81 4.93 -0.58 -12.92
C ASN A 81 4.05 0.60 -13.36
N GLU A 82 4.23 1.04 -14.60
CA GLU A 82 3.46 2.17 -15.16
C GLU A 82 1.96 1.91 -15.14
N ALA A 83 1.54 0.67 -15.40
CA ALA A 83 0.15 0.23 -15.39
C ALA A 83 -0.49 0.20 -13.99
N ASP A 84 0.28 -0.01 -12.93
CA ASP A 84 -0.22 -0.14 -11.56
C ASP A 84 -0.81 1.17 -10.99
N SER A 85 -0.54 2.30 -11.64
CA SER A 85 -1.09 3.62 -11.27
C SER A 85 -2.29 4.05 -12.11
N LEU A 86 -2.75 3.20 -13.02
CA LEU A 86 -3.89 3.48 -13.90
C LEU A 86 -5.20 3.00 -13.27
N ASP A 87 -6.30 3.57 -13.77
CA ASP A 87 -7.64 3.10 -13.44
C ASP A 87 -7.86 1.70 -14.01
N CYS A 88 -8.68 0.90 -13.35
CA CYS A 88 -8.97 -0.47 -13.77
C CYS A 88 -10.47 -0.74 -13.79
N TYR A 89 -10.87 -1.77 -14.53
CA TYR A 89 -12.23 -2.30 -14.52
C TYR A 89 -12.24 -3.58 -13.68
N ILE A 90 -13.32 -3.73 -12.91
CA ILE A 90 -13.59 -4.96 -12.17
C ILE A 90 -14.92 -5.52 -12.70
N GLU A 91 -14.87 -6.74 -13.21
CA GLU A 91 -16.03 -7.47 -13.67
C GLU A 91 -16.28 -8.67 -12.76
N ILE A 92 -17.54 -8.86 -12.36
CA ILE A 92 -17.96 -9.97 -11.52
C ILE A 92 -19.05 -10.71 -12.26
N HIS A 93 -18.81 -11.97 -12.58
CA HIS A 93 -19.75 -12.82 -13.30
C HIS A 93 -20.22 -13.97 -12.41
N ALA A 94 -21.52 -14.19 -12.37
CA ALA A 94 -22.07 -15.39 -11.76
C ALA A 94 -21.70 -16.63 -12.60
N GLY A 95 -21.29 -17.70 -11.94
CA GLY A 95 -21.02 -18.99 -12.58
C GLY A 95 -22.29 -19.79 -12.88
N ALA A 96 -22.14 -21.07 -13.25
CA ALA A 96 -23.24 -21.97 -13.62
C ALA A 96 -24.12 -22.47 -12.43
N GLY A 97 -23.96 -21.92 -11.24
CA GLY A 97 -24.63 -22.38 -9.99
C GLY A 97 -26.06 -21.85 -9.77
N GLY A 98 -26.70 -21.26 -10.78
CA GLY A 98 -28.07 -20.73 -10.64
C GLY A 98 -28.16 -19.55 -9.65
N THR A 99 -29.22 -19.47 -8.88
CA THR A 99 -29.51 -18.36 -7.93
C THR A 99 -28.39 -18.17 -6.89
N GLU A 100 -27.83 -19.25 -6.35
CA GLU A 100 -26.77 -19.19 -5.36
C GLU A 100 -25.49 -18.54 -5.91
N SER A 101 -25.16 -18.77 -7.20
CA SER A 101 -24.02 -18.12 -7.83
C SER A 101 -24.25 -16.63 -8.06
N GLN A 102 -25.49 -16.23 -8.31
CA GLN A 102 -25.88 -14.82 -8.41
C GLN A 102 -25.78 -14.11 -7.06
N ASP A 103 -26.28 -14.74 -5.99
CA ASP A 103 -26.15 -14.23 -4.62
C ASP A 103 -24.69 -14.07 -4.21
N TRP A 104 -23.83 -15.02 -4.57
CA TRP A 104 -22.40 -14.94 -4.32
C TRP A 104 -21.75 -13.80 -5.08
N ALA A 105 -22.08 -13.61 -6.35
CA ALA A 105 -21.58 -12.50 -7.17
C ALA A 105 -21.99 -11.14 -6.56
N ASP A 106 -23.26 -11.01 -6.11
CA ASP A 106 -23.72 -9.79 -5.45
C ASP A 106 -23.03 -9.56 -4.10
N MET A 107 -22.72 -10.61 -3.36
CA MET A 107 -21.94 -10.50 -2.12
C MET A 107 -20.53 -9.99 -2.39
N LEU A 108 -19.84 -10.50 -3.44
CA LEU A 108 -18.53 -10.02 -3.87
C LEU A 108 -18.59 -8.55 -4.31
N ARG A 109 -19.59 -8.17 -5.09
CA ARG A 109 -19.82 -6.77 -5.49
C ARG A 109 -19.88 -5.87 -4.27
N ARG A 110 -20.72 -6.19 -3.29
CA ARG A 110 -20.85 -5.42 -2.05
C ARG A 110 -19.55 -5.37 -1.24
N MET A 111 -18.78 -6.46 -1.23
CA MET A 111 -17.47 -6.51 -0.58
C MET A 111 -16.49 -5.51 -1.23
N TYR A 112 -16.40 -5.50 -2.57
CA TYR A 112 -15.51 -4.58 -3.29
C TYR A 112 -15.94 -3.11 -3.12
N MET A 113 -17.24 -2.81 -3.18
CA MET A 113 -17.74 -1.44 -2.95
C MET A 113 -17.32 -0.93 -1.56
N LYS A 114 -17.52 -1.73 -0.50
CA LYS A 114 -17.07 -1.37 0.86
C LYS A 114 -15.55 -1.22 0.96
N TRP A 115 -14.81 -2.00 0.18
CA TRP A 115 -13.35 -1.87 0.14
C TRP A 115 -12.93 -0.59 -0.57
N PHE A 116 -13.59 -0.19 -1.65
CA PHE A 116 -13.35 1.08 -2.32
C PHE A 116 -13.60 2.26 -1.38
N ASP A 117 -14.74 2.26 -0.68
CA ASP A 117 -15.07 3.30 0.31
C ASP A 117 -14.00 3.38 1.42
N LYS A 118 -13.58 2.23 1.94
CA LYS A 118 -12.51 2.16 2.98
C LYS A 118 -11.16 2.68 2.50
N LYS A 119 -10.90 2.63 1.19
CA LYS A 119 -9.65 3.06 0.55
C LYS A 119 -9.74 4.44 -0.10
N ASP A 120 -10.88 5.11 0.01
CA ASP A 120 -11.17 6.39 -0.64
C ASP A 120 -10.98 6.35 -2.17
N PHE A 121 -11.24 5.19 -2.80
CA PHE A 121 -11.24 5.06 -4.25
C PHE A 121 -12.53 5.61 -4.82
N LYS A 122 -12.41 6.40 -5.90
CA LYS A 122 -13.55 6.80 -6.70
C LYS A 122 -13.91 5.67 -7.65
N TYR A 123 -15.16 5.24 -7.65
CA TYR A 123 -15.66 4.19 -8.54
C TYR A 123 -16.99 4.56 -9.15
N GLU A 124 -17.28 3.99 -10.31
CA GLU A 124 -18.54 4.14 -11.03
C GLU A 124 -19.02 2.75 -11.46
N ILE A 125 -20.33 2.51 -11.30
CA ILE A 125 -20.97 1.28 -11.78
C ILE A 125 -21.35 1.51 -13.24
N ILE A 126 -20.66 0.82 -14.16
CA ILE A 126 -20.86 0.98 -15.60
C ILE A 126 -22.07 0.18 -16.06
N SER A 127 -22.22 -1.06 -15.59
CA SER A 127 -23.39 -1.87 -15.90
C SER A 127 -23.67 -2.88 -14.80
N GLU A 128 -24.94 -3.18 -14.59
CA GLU A 128 -25.43 -4.18 -13.67
C GLU A 128 -26.58 -4.95 -14.34
N TYR A 129 -26.44 -6.27 -14.46
CA TYR A 129 -27.47 -7.17 -14.95
C TYR A 129 -28.01 -7.96 -13.75
N LYS A 130 -29.34 -7.86 -13.55
CA LYS A 130 -30.06 -8.64 -12.55
C LYS A 130 -30.66 -9.89 -13.16
#